data_21d34966f0caa85701889385c3c7c77f
#
_entry.id   21d34966f0caa85701889385c3c7c77f
#
_cell.length_a   1.000
_cell.length_b   1.000
_cell.length_c   1.000
_cell.angle_alpha   90.00
_cell.angle_beta   90.00
_cell.angle_gamma   90.00
#
_symmetry.space_group_name_H-M   'P 1'
#
loop_
_entity.id
_entity.type
_entity.pdbx_description
1 polymer ?
#
loop_
_entity_poly.entity_id
_entity_poly.type
_entity_poly.pdbx_seq_one_letter_code
_entity_poly.pdbx_strand_id
1 'polypeptide(L)'
;MPAIDLARLRKQAARLADFFFLPNEFMKHLREILDFYVNYTLRTKENVAPGSNLKTYRTPPAVLTQIENEIKTTAEENPHFALELADMLWDEGALETRLLAAFLLGRIPPQEERLLPRLTAWTQQVRDPDVRSALLSTSLARMRKETPAQFLTLVREYLHPERSRTWSNGIQALLPMVADTSYTNLPPILDIVEPIIEEAPSTLQDDLTGLIVALYRASANETTFMLKHVLTTTENPMTAITLRRISSSFPPPLQNELRELLRPQPLARRKPVEDDFIEEPAMVETPPKKKSIKKAAKPEKEKKMDNSKIIYLHGLESTSQSGKARQFAEKFPGMVTPDFSGSFEERMKQLGPILSRKKNWTIIGSSFGGLMGTVFTCKHPTQVRKLILLAPALLRDQFASYLNLEPVSVPTIIIHGMQDDVVPPKPVRQIAEKLFKNLEYISVDDGHRLHKAFNELDWEEILG
;
A
#
# COMPACT_ATOMS: atom_id res chain seq x y z
N MET A 1 5.89 -40.68 3.66
CA MET A 1 5.97 -40.01 4.97
C MET A 1 6.01 -41.08 6.02
N PRO A 2 6.92 -41.06 7.01
CA PRO A 2 6.74 -41.90 8.18
C PRO A 2 5.41 -41.54 8.81
N ALA A 3 4.55 -42.54 9.04
CA ALA A 3 3.24 -42.31 9.64
C ALA A 3 3.45 -41.76 11.07
N ILE A 4 2.86 -40.59 11.36
CA ILE A 4 2.85 -40.06 12.72
C ILE A 4 2.01 -41.01 13.58
N ASP A 5 2.60 -41.56 14.65
CA ASP A 5 1.83 -42.28 15.65
C ASP A 5 0.93 -41.30 16.43
N LEU A 6 -0.32 -41.22 16.02
CA LEU A 6 -1.30 -40.33 16.61
C LEU A 6 -1.59 -40.65 18.08
N ALA A 7 -1.49 -41.91 18.51
CA ALA A 7 -1.71 -42.28 19.90
C ALA A 7 -0.57 -41.77 20.80
N ARG A 8 0.66 -41.88 20.32
CA ARG A 8 1.84 -41.35 20.98
C ARG A 8 1.79 -39.79 21.04
N LEU A 9 1.46 -39.16 19.90
CA LEU A 9 1.35 -37.72 19.81
C LEU A 9 0.31 -37.16 20.79
N ARG A 10 -0.87 -37.78 20.88
CA ARG A 10 -1.90 -37.37 21.88
C ARG A 10 -1.38 -37.45 23.29
N LYS A 11 -0.69 -38.52 23.68
CA LYS A 11 -0.11 -38.65 25.02
C LYS A 11 0.94 -37.58 25.31
N GLN A 12 1.76 -37.23 24.31
CA GLN A 12 2.78 -36.18 24.44
C GLN A 12 2.15 -34.80 24.54
N ALA A 13 1.14 -34.48 23.72
CA ALA A 13 0.42 -33.22 23.76
C ALA A 13 -0.39 -33.05 25.05
N ALA A 14 -1.07 -34.11 25.52
CA ALA A 14 -1.76 -34.08 26.80
C ALA A 14 -0.80 -33.81 27.97
N ARG A 15 0.36 -34.47 27.96
CA ARG A 15 1.41 -34.23 28.98
C ARG A 15 2.01 -32.85 28.89
N LEU A 16 2.09 -32.26 27.70
CA LEU A 16 2.50 -30.88 27.51
C LEU A 16 1.47 -29.91 28.13
N ALA A 17 0.18 -30.18 27.99
CA ALA A 17 -0.89 -29.39 28.57
C ALA A 17 -0.84 -29.33 30.11
N ASP A 18 -0.31 -30.36 30.79
CA ASP A 18 -0.09 -30.35 32.24
C ASP A 18 0.85 -29.22 32.68
N PHE A 19 1.72 -28.74 31.80
CA PHE A 19 2.65 -27.63 32.06
C PHE A 19 2.10 -26.26 31.65
N PHE A 20 0.83 -26.13 31.25
CA PHE A 20 0.24 -24.89 30.75
C PHE A 20 0.45 -23.69 31.71
N PHE A 21 0.40 -23.90 33.00
CA PHE A 21 0.61 -22.89 34.05
C PHE A 21 2.08 -22.65 34.42
N LEU A 22 3.00 -23.33 33.77
CA LEU A 22 4.44 -23.26 33.99
C LEU A 22 5.14 -22.94 32.64
N PRO A 23 5.08 -21.70 32.13
CA PRO A 23 5.49 -21.38 30.77
C PRO A 23 6.90 -21.82 30.40
N ASN A 24 7.87 -21.76 31.33
CA ASN A 24 9.25 -22.22 31.07
C ASN A 24 9.33 -23.75 30.85
N GLU A 25 8.62 -24.53 31.66
CA GLU A 25 8.57 -26.00 31.48
C GLU A 25 7.77 -26.35 30.23
N PHE A 26 6.67 -25.64 29.95
CA PHE A 26 5.93 -25.81 28.71
C PHE A 26 6.83 -25.61 27.49
N MET A 27 7.59 -24.51 27.43
CA MET A 27 8.51 -24.22 26.33
C MET A 27 9.59 -25.28 26.16
N LYS A 28 10.12 -25.80 27.26
CA LYS A 28 11.12 -26.89 27.23
C LYS A 28 10.53 -28.17 26.60
N HIS A 29 9.38 -28.63 27.11
CA HIS A 29 8.73 -29.82 26.58
C HIS A 29 8.17 -29.64 25.17
N LEU A 30 7.72 -28.44 24.82
CA LEU A 30 7.31 -28.09 23.46
C LEU A 30 8.48 -28.29 22.48
N ARG A 31 9.67 -27.78 22.80
CA ARG A 31 10.84 -27.94 21.94
C ARG A 31 11.19 -29.44 21.76
N GLU A 32 11.12 -30.24 22.83
CA GLU A 32 11.35 -31.70 22.76
C GLU A 32 10.34 -32.37 21.80
N ILE A 33 9.07 -31.96 21.82
CA ILE A 33 8.05 -32.51 20.92
C ILE A 33 8.32 -32.03 19.47
N LEU A 34 8.56 -30.75 19.26
CA LEU A 34 8.82 -30.21 17.93
C LEU A 34 10.05 -30.86 17.29
N ASP A 35 11.15 -31.01 18.05
CA ASP A 35 12.38 -31.65 17.60
C ASP A 35 12.18 -33.18 17.33
N PHE A 36 11.34 -33.84 18.12
CA PHE A 36 11.03 -35.26 17.90
C PHE A 36 10.28 -35.53 16.58
N TYR A 37 9.37 -34.61 16.20
CA TYR A 37 8.55 -34.73 14.99
C TYR A 37 9.14 -33.98 13.78
N VAL A 38 10.41 -33.59 13.80
CA VAL A 38 11.08 -32.99 12.66
C VAL A 38 10.96 -33.85 11.41
N ASN A 39 10.49 -33.28 10.33
CA ASN A 39 10.45 -33.98 9.05
C ASN A 39 11.73 -33.71 8.25
N TYR A 40 12.71 -34.59 8.37
CA TYR A 40 13.99 -34.47 7.65
C TYR A 40 13.88 -34.75 6.13
N THR A 41 12.74 -35.26 5.66
CA THR A 41 12.52 -35.52 4.23
C THR A 41 12.00 -34.30 3.47
N LEU A 42 11.54 -33.30 4.18
CA LEU A 42 11.18 -32.00 3.56
C LEU A 42 12.47 -31.29 3.10
N ARG A 43 12.68 -31.26 1.79
CA ARG A 43 13.71 -30.39 1.20
C ARG A 43 13.43 -28.96 1.59
N THR A 44 14.48 -28.13 1.69
CA THR A 44 14.41 -26.72 2.10
C THR A 44 13.40 -25.87 1.28
N LYS A 45 12.93 -26.37 0.12
CA LYS A 45 11.93 -25.73 -0.73
C LYS A 45 10.48 -26.23 -0.51
N GLU A 46 10.29 -27.29 0.27
CA GLU A 46 8.97 -27.85 0.61
C GLU A 46 8.65 -27.60 2.09
N ASN A 47 8.96 -26.40 2.59
CA ASN A 47 8.66 -26.00 3.95
C ASN A 47 7.15 -26.04 4.19
N VAL A 48 6.77 -26.32 5.44
CA VAL A 48 5.39 -26.24 5.97
C VAL A 48 4.76 -24.89 5.67
N ALA A 49 5.58 -23.86 5.45
CA ALA A 49 5.23 -22.51 5.02
C ALA A 49 6.25 -22.02 3.97
N PRO A 50 6.00 -22.19 2.68
CA PRO A 50 6.95 -21.84 1.63
C PRO A 50 7.28 -20.32 1.54
N GLY A 51 6.51 -19.47 2.19
CA GLY A 51 6.74 -18.03 2.29
C GLY A 51 7.48 -17.56 3.53
N SER A 52 7.72 -18.44 4.52
CA SER A 52 8.32 -18.04 5.80
C SER A 52 9.84 -17.91 5.73
N ASN A 53 10.35 -16.78 6.27
CA ASN A 53 11.77 -16.54 6.51
C ASN A 53 12.17 -16.78 7.98
N LEU A 54 11.25 -17.27 8.81
CA LEU A 54 11.51 -17.53 10.22
C LEU A 54 12.29 -18.85 10.42
N LYS A 55 12.95 -18.97 11.55
CA LYS A 55 13.44 -20.25 12.04
C LYS A 55 12.24 -21.20 12.15
N THR A 56 12.35 -22.42 11.64
CA THR A 56 11.29 -23.43 11.71
C THR A 56 11.85 -24.73 12.26
N TYR A 57 11.06 -25.40 13.08
CA TYR A 57 11.30 -26.76 13.54
C TYR A 57 10.97 -27.80 12.45
N ARG A 58 10.35 -27.39 11.34
CA ARG A 58 9.89 -28.28 10.26
C ARG A 58 8.93 -29.37 10.76
N THR A 59 8.12 -29.03 11.72
CA THR A 59 7.17 -29.96 12.33
C THR A 59 5.93 -30.08 11.45
N PRO A 60 5.39 -31.28 11.22
CA PRO A 60 4.15 -31.47 10.48
C PRO A 60 2.97 -30.72 11.11
N PRO A 61 2.06 -30.10 10.33
CA PRO A 61 0.92 -29.34 10.86
C PRO A 61 0.05 -30.13 11.85
N ALA A 62 -0.10 -31.43 11.64
CA ALA A 62 -0.88 -32.29 12.52
C ALA A 62 -0.38 -32.30 13.98
N VAL A 63 0.92 -32.02 14.21
CA VAL A 63 1.50 -31.95 15.56
C VAL A 63 1.00 -30.68 16.26
N LEU A 64 1.03 -29.53 15.57
CA LEU A 64 0.50 -28.27 16.11
C LEU A 64 -0.99 -28.38 16.39
N THR A 65 -1.76 -28.91 15.44
CA THR A 65 -3.21 -29.12 15.62
C THR A 65 -3.53 -30.00 16.84
N GLN A 66 -2.72 -31.04 17.10
CA GLN A 66 -2.94 -31.87 18.28
C GLN A 66 -2.61 -31.10 19.58
N ILE A 67 -1.53 -30.33 19.60
CA ILE A 67 -1.18 -29.48 20.76
C ILE A 67 -2.28 -28.44 20.99
N GLU A 68 -2.74 -27.75 19.96
CA GLU A 68 -3.84 -26.79 20.01
C GLU A 68 -5.11 -27.39 20.61
N ASN A 69 -5.47 -28.60 20.20
CA ASN A 69 -6.64 -29.30 20.73
C ASN A 69 -6.54 -29.60 22.23
N GLU A 70 -5.36 -29.97 22.72
CA GLU A 70 -5.16 -30.30 24.13
C GLU A 70 -5.15 -29.05 25.03
N ILE A 71 -4.59 -27.92 24.57
CA ILE A 71 -4.50 -26.70 25.37
C ILE A 71 -5.71 -25.77 25.24
N LYS A 72 -6.61 -26.02 24.27
CA LYS A 72 -7.71 -25.13 23.90
C LYS A 72 -8.58 -24.76 25.11
N THR A 73 -9.14 -25.75 25.78
CA THR A 73 -10.09 -25.53 26.90
C THR A 73 -9.40 -24.81 28.06
N THR A 74 -8.18 -25.24 28.41
CA THR A 74 -7.40 -24.62 29.47
C THR A 74 -7.11 -23.14 29.16
N ALA A 75 -6.81 -22.81 27.89
CA ALA A 75 -6.58 -21.43 27.47
C ALA A 75 -7.85 -20.56 27.53
N GLU A 76 -9.01 -21.12 27.15
CA GLU A 76 -10.31 -20.42 27.22
C GLU A 76 -10.74 -20.13 28.65
N GLU A 77 -10.45 -21.05 29.59
CA GLU A 77 -10.77 -20.92 31.02
C GLU A 77 -9.77 -20.03 31.78
N ASN A 78 -8.53 -19.91 31.31
CA ASN A 78 -7.45 -19.23 32.00
C ASN A 78 -6.76 -18.16 31.11
N PRO A 79 -7.45 -17.10 30.71
CA PRO A 79 -6.95 -16.12 29.74
C PRO A 79 -5.66 -15.40 30.16
N HIS A 80 -5.47 -15.18 31.47
CA HIS A 80 -4.25 -14.57 32.00
C HIS A 80 -3.00 -15.43 31.70
N PHE A 81 -3.04 -16.70 32.05
CA PHE A 81 -1.93 -17.63 31.79
C PHE A 81 -1.75 -17.89 30.28
N ALA A 82 -2.85 -17.92 29.52
CA ALA A 82 -2.79 -18.06 28.08
C ALA A 82 -2.05 -16.89 27.42
N LEU A 83 -2.23 -15.65 27.91
CA LEU A 83 -1.50 -14.47 27.44
C LEU A 83 -0.01 -14.53 27.77
N GLU A 84 0.34 -14.96 29.01
CA GLU A 84 1.74 -15.13 29.41
C GLU A 84 2.45 -16.18 28.56
N LEU A 85 1.78 -17.30 28.34
CA LEU A 85 2.31 -18.37 27.49
C LEU A 85 2.43 -17.90 26.02
N ALA A 86 1.45 -17.13 25.52
CA ALA A 86 1.51 -16.58 24.20
C ALA A 86 2.68 -15.60 24.01
N ASP A 87 2.98 -14.77 25.00
CA ASP A 87 4.13 -13.86 24.97
C ASP A 87 5.45 -14.67 24.85
N MET A 88 5.63 -15.71 25.65
CA MET A 88 6.84 -16.56 25.59
C MET A 88 6.98 -17.32 24.26
N LEU A 89 5.88 -17.82 23.73
CA LEU A 89 5.86 -18.49 22.42
C LEU A 89 6.20 -17.51 21.31
N TRP A 90 5.75 -16.25 21.40
CA TRP A 90 6.06 -15.22 20.43
C TRP A 90 7.55 -14.84 20.45
N ASP A 91 8.12 -14.68 21.64
CA ASP A 91 9.51 -14.28 21.84
C ASP A 91 10.53 -15.36 21.42
N GLU A 92 10.14 -16.64 21.40
CA GLU A 92 10.97 -17.74 20.85
C GLU A 92 11.33 -17.48 19.37
N GLY A 93 10.47 -16.81 18.63
CA GLY A 93 10.76 -16.33 17.27
C GLY A 93 10.77 -17.41 16.19
N ALA A 94 10.33 -18.65 16.47
CA ALA A 94 10.15 -19.68 15.48
C ALA A 94 8.74 -19.64 14.86
N LEU A 95 8.59 -20.19 13.65
CA LEU A 95 7.30 -20.22 12.96
C LEU A 95 6.22 -20.91 13.79
N GLU A 96 6.50 -22.16 14.21
CA GLU A 96 5.56 -23.00 14.93
C GLU A 96 5.14 -22.38 16.27
N THR A 97 6.06 -21.75 16.98
CA THR A 97 5.75 -21.10 18.27
C THR A 97 4.91 -19.84 18.07
N ARG A 98 5.16 -19.05 17.02
CA ARG A 98 4.33 -17.88 16.69
C ARG A 98 2.93 -18.27 16.22
N LEU A 99 2.79 -19.39 15.50
CA LEU A 99 1.46 -19.91 15.15
C LEU A 99 0.67 -20.36 16.39
N LEU A 100 1.32 -21.03 17.35
CA LEU A 100 0.70 -21.38 18.63
C LEU A 100 0.36 -20.14 19.45
N ALA A 101 1.20 -19.10 19.45
CA ALA A 101 0.90 -17.84 20.10
C ALA A 101 -0.35 -17.20 19.49
N ALA A 102 -0.45 -17.15 18.16
CA ALA A 102 -1.63 -16.67 17.45
C ALA A 102 -2.89 -17.47 17.77
N PHE A 103 -2.76 -18.80 17.88
CA PHE A 103 -3.84 -19.67 18.33
C PHE A 103 -4.33 -19.31 19.72
N LEU A 104 -3.43 -19.15 20.70
CA LEU A 104 -3.79 -18.77 22.07
C LEU A 104 -4.53 -17.42 22.11
N LEU A 105 -4.07 -16.38 21.40
CA LEU A 105 -4.78 -15.11 21.33
C LEU A 105 -6.23 -15.29 20.85
N GLY A 106 -6.47 -16.22 19.92
CA GLY A 106 -7.81 -16.54 19.43
C GLY A 106 -8.73 -17.23 20.45
N ARG A 107 -8.21 -17.64 21.63
CA ARG A 107 -8.97 -18.21 22.74
C ARG A 107 -9.30 -17.21 23.84
N ILE A 108 -8.60 -16.05 23.82
CA ILE A 108 -8.81 -14.99 24.83
C ILE A 108 -10.16 -14.30 24.61
N PRO A 109 -10.91 -13.99 25.70
CA PRO A 109 -12.13 -13.20 25.60
C PRO A 109 -11.86 -11.81 24.99
N PRO A 110 -12.72 -11.32 24.09
CA PRO A 110 -12.55 -9.99 23.46
C PRO A 110 -12.50 -8.83 24.45
N GLN A 111 -13.07 -9.01 25.67
CA GLN A 111 -13.10 -8.03 26.75
C GLN A 111 -11.77 -7.95 27.53
N GLU A 112 -10.83 -8.86 27.31
CA GLU A 112 -9.52 -8.81 27.96
C GLU A 112 -8.71 -7.63 27.41
N GLU A 113 -8.48 -6.61 28.24
CA GLU A 113 -7.86 -5.34 27.86
C GLU A 113 -6.45 -5.50 27.26
N ARG A 114 -5.72 -6.57 27.64
CA ARG A 114 -4.36 -6.84 27.16
C ARG A 114 -4.31 -7.54 25.80
N LEU A 115 -5.45 -7.97 25.25
CA LEU A 115 -5.52 -8.68 23.98
C LEU A 115 -5.24 -7.74 22.78
N LEU A 116 -5.98 -6.64 22.68
CA LEU A 116 -5.87 -5.71 21.54
C LEU A 116 -4.47 -5.08 21.40
N PRO A 117 -3.81 -4.63 22.48
CA PRO A 117 -2.45 -4.11 22.37
C PRO A 117 -1.47 -5.13 21.79
N ARG A 118 -1.57 -6.42 22.16
CA ARG A 118 -0.73 -7.49 21.59
C ARG A 118 -1.02 -7.75 20.11
N LEU A 119 -2.30 -7.88 19.77
CA LEU A 119 -2.71 -8.05 18.38
C LEU A 119 -2.19 -6.94 17.49
N THR A 120 -2.34 -5.69 17.94
CA THR A 120 -1.86 -4.52 17.21
C THR A 120 -0.34 -4.52 17.07
N ALA A 121 0.39 -4.71 18.17
CA ALA A 121 1.85 -4.71 18.17
C ALA A 121 2.42 -5.86 17.29
N TRP A 122 1.90 -7.06 17.45
CA TRP A 122 2.38 -8.23 16.70
C TRP A 122 2.05 -8.12 15.21
N THR A 123 0.85 -7.63 14.86
CA THR A 123 0.45 -7.42 13.46
C THR A 123 1.32 -6.35 12.78
N GLN A 124 1.75 -5.32 13.51
CA GLN A 124 2.66 -4.31 12.98
C GLN A 124 4.11 -4.80 12.82
N GLN A 125 4.56 -5.68 13.72
CA GLN A 125 5.93 -6.20 13.73
C GLN A 125 6.13 -7.36 12.74
N VAL A 126 5.08 -8.15 12.49
CA VAL A 126 5.19 -9.37 11.68
C VAL A 126 5.40 -9.05 10.21
N ARG A 127 6.42 -9.67 9.61
CA ARG A 127 6.68 -9.62 8.17
C ARG A 127 6.43 -10.96 7.50
N ASP A 128 6.37 -12.03 8.28
CA ASP A 128 6.11 -13.38 7.81
C ASP A 128 4.64 -13.53 7.39
N PRO A 129 4.35 -14.00 6.16
CA PRO A 129 2.98 -14.06 5.64
C PRO A 129 2.09 -15.07 6.37
N ASP A 130 2.66 -16.21 6.81
CA ASP A 130 1.88 -17.26 7.46
C ASP A 130 1.50 -16.85 8.88
N VAL A 131 2.44 -16.25 9.63
CA VAL A 131 2.16 -15.71 10.96
C VAL A 131 1.18 -14.53 10.87
N ARG A 132 1.31 -13.67 9.87
CA ARG A 132 0.36 -12.58 9.63
C ARG A 132 -1.04 -13.13 9.36
N SER A 133 -1.15 -14.12 8.49
CA SER A 133 -2.42 -14.78 8.21
C SER A 133 -3.04 -15.38 9.48
N ALA A 134 -2.26 -16.03 10.34
CA ALA A 134 -2.73 -16.57 11.62
C ALA A 134 -3.21 -15.47 12.58
N LEU A 135 -2.48 -14.35 12.67
CA LEU A 135 -2.90 -13.19 13.49
C LEU A 135 -4.23 -12.58 13.00
N LEU A 136 -4.43 -12.50 11.69
CA LEU A 136 -5.64 -11.89 11.11
C LEU A 136 -6.83 -12.86 11.02
N SER A 137 -6.59 -14.18 11.03
CA SER A 137 -7.63 -15.19 10.99
C SER A 137 -7.86 -15.85 12.34
N THR A 138 -6.89 -16.61 12.84
CA THR A 138 -7.01 -17.45 14.03
C THR A 138 -7.11 -16.62 15.31
N SER A 139 -6.27 -15.60 15.46
CA SER A 139 -6.26 -14.75 16.67
C SER A 139 -7.53 -13.92 16.84
N LEU A 140 -8.22 -13.59 15.75
CA LEU A 140 -9.47 -12.82 15.75
C LEU A 140 -10.73 -13.68 15.77
N ALA A 141 -10.61 -15.01 15.82
CA ALA A 141 -11.74 -15.92 15.67
C ALA A 141 -12.82 -15.73 16.73
N ARG A 142 -12.44 -15.57 17.98
CA ARG A 142 -13.37 -15.34 19.10
C ARG A 142 -14.03 -13.97 19.03
N MET A 143 -13.26 -12.92 18.70
CA MET A 143 -13.77 -11.57 18.53
C MET A 143 -14.79 -11.49 17.38
N ARG A 144 -14.55 -12.13 16.25
CA ARG A 144 -15.52 -12.20 15.14
C ARG A 144 -16.85 -12.81 15.58
N LYS A 145 -16.79 -13.85 16.40
CA LYS A 145 -17.98 -14.61 16.84
C LYS A 145 -18.75 -13.92 17.96
N GLU A 146 -18.04 -13.45 19.00
CA GLU A 146 -18.65 -12.95 20.22
C GLU A 146 -18.95 -11.45 20.18
N THR A 147 -18.09 -10.66 19.50
CA THR A 147 -18.20 -9.20 19.42
C THR A 147 -17.98 -8.69 17.99
N PRO A 148 -18.84 -9.06 17.01
CA PRO A 148 -18.65 -8.70 15.61
C PRO A 148 -18.59 -7.19 15.37
N ALA A 149 -19.29 -6.38 16.17
CA ALA A 149 -19.24 -4.92 16.07
C ALA A 149 -17.85 -4.37 16.45
N GLN A 150 -17.23 -4.89 17.53
CA GLN A 150 -15.87 -4.52 17.94
C GLN A 150 -14.84 -4.99 16.90
N PHE A 151 -15.02 -6.19 16.35
CA PHE A 151 -14.18 -6.68 15.26
C PHE A 151 -14.24 -5.76 14.03
N LEU A 152 -15.44 -5.34 13.60
CA LEU A 152 -15.57 -4.41 12.47
C LEU A 152 -14.99 -3.02 12.77
N THR A 153 -14.99 -2.58 14.02
CA THR A 153 -14.28 -1.35 14.43
C THR A 153 -12.77 -1.49 14.24
N LEU A 154 -12.18 -2.61 14.67
CA LEU A 154 -10.77 -2.90 14.44
C LEU A 154 -10.43 -2.98 12.93
N VAL A 155 -11.31 -3.59 12.15
CA VAL A 155 -11.13 -3.65 10.68
C VAL A 155 -11.17 -2.25 10.07
N ARG A 156 -12.08 -1.36 10.49
CA ARG A 156 -12.10 0.03 10.02
C ARG A 156 -10.80 0.78 10.34
N GLU A 157 -10.18 0.50 11.48
CA GLU A 157 -8.85 1.07 11.81
C GLU A 157 -7.77 0.57 10.84
N TYR A 158 -7.77 -0.72 10.47
CA TYR A 158 -6.85 -1.23 9.46
C TYR A 158 -7.10 -0.64 8.08
N LEU A 159 -8.36 -0.38 7.73
CA LEU A 159 -8.79 0.13 6.43
C LEU A 159 -8.92 1.65 6.40
N HIS A 160 -8.37 2.35 7.38
CA HIS A 160 -8.42 3.81 7.42
C HIS A 160 -7.76 4.41 6.17
N PRO A 161 -8.40 5.39 5.46
CA PRO A 161 -7.92 5.94 4.20
C PRO A 161 -6.47 6.43 4.24
N GLU A 162 -6.06 7.01 5.37
CA GLU A 162 -4.71 7.54 5.54
C GLU A 162 -3.64 6.46 5.78
N ARG A 163 -4.03 5.21 6.00
CA ARG A 163 -3.13 4.11 6.40
C ARG A 163 -3.16 2.95 5.39
N SER A 164 -2.95 3.23 4.12
CA SER A 164 -3.02 2.21 3.06
C SER A 164 -2.11 0.97 3.27
N ARG A 165 -1.06 1.09 4.09
CA ARG A 165 -0.17 -0.03 4.46
C ARG A 165 -0.87 -1.13 5.26
N THR A 166 -1.92 -0.79 6.00
CA THR A 166 -2.68 -1.75 6.82
C THR A 166 -3.89 -2.32 6.10
N TRP A 167 -4.20 -1.88 4.89
CA TRP A 167 -5.37 -2.31 4.14
C TRP A 167 -5.37 -3.82 3.81
N SER A 168 -4.20 -4.38 3.44
CA SER A 168 -4.09 -5.83 3.28
C SER A 168 -4.49 -6.59 4.56
N ASN A 169 -4.12 -6.05 5.75
CA ASN A 169 -4.51 -6.65 7.02
C ASN A 169 -6.03 -6.62 7.21
N GLY A 170 -6.68 -5.48 6.92
CA GLY A 170 -8.14 -5.35 7.02
C GLY A 170 -8.89 -6.28 6.07
N ILE A 171 -8.44 -6.34 4.81
CA ILE A 171 -9.01 -7.24 3.80
C ILE A 171 -8.88 -8.71 4.23
N GLN A 172 -7.67 -9.12 4.66
CA GLN A 172 -7.42 -10.50 5.09
C GLN A 172 -8.20 -10.84 6.38
N ALA A 173 -8.39 -9.90 7.30
CA ALA A 173 -9.17 -10.11 8.50
C ALA A 173 -10.67 -10.34 8.22
N LEU A 174 -11.21 -9.70 7.16
CA LEU A 174 -12.61 -9.87 6.74
C LEU A 174 -12.91 -11.21 6.10
N LEU A 175 -11.94 -11.80 5.37
CA LEU A 175 -12.17 -13.04 4.62
C LEU A 175 -12.78 -14.18 5.44
N PRO A 176 -12.31 -14.51 6.66
CA PRO A 176 -12.91 -15.55 7.48
C PRO A 176 -14.34 -15.22 7.95
N MET A 177 -14.68 -13.93 8.13
CA MET A 177 -16.02 -13.50 8.52
C MET A 177 -17.00 -13.64 7.36
N VAL A 178 -16.58 -13.25 6.16
CA VAL A 178 -17.39 -13.38 4.93
C VAL A 178 -17.58 -14.84 4.53
N ALA A 179 -16.60 -15.69 4.80
CA ALA A 179 -16.67 -17.13 4.52
C ALA A 179 -17.54 -17.90 5.54
N ASP A 180 -17.86 -17.30 6.68
CA ASP A 180 -18.69 -17.91 7.71
C ASP A 180 -20.17 -17.78 7.34
N THR A 181 -20.77 -18.88 6.92
CA THR A 181 -22.21 -18.94 6.53
C THR A 181 -23.17 -18.64 7.68
N SER A 182 -22.71 -18.64 8.93
CA SER A 182 -23.51 -18.25 10.09
C SER A 182 -23.64 -16.73 10.25
N TYR A 183 -22.74 -15.96 9.64
CA TYR A 183 -22.77 -14.51 9.63
C TYR A 183 -23.54 -13.98 8.42
N THR A 184 -24.73 -13.47 8.66
CA THR A 184 -25.66 -13.03 7.59
C THR A 184 -25.76 -11.52 7.42
N ASN A 185 -25.22 -10.72 8.35
CA ASN A 185 -25.30 -9.26 8.30
C ASN A 185 -24.16 -8.66 7.47
N LEU A 186 -24.25 -8.75 6.14
CA LEU A 186 -23.23 -8.27 5.21
C LEU A 186 -23.19 -6.74 5.00
N PRO A 187 -24.29 -5.97 5.09
CA PRO A 187 -24.27 -4.53 4.81
C PRO A 187 -23.14 -3.76 5.51
N PRO A 188 -22.85 -3.95 6.81
CA PRO A 188 -21.72 -3.25 7.46
C PRO A 188 -20.33 -3.58 6.89
N ILE A 189 -20.18 -4.76 6.28
CA ILE A 189 -18.93 -5.14 5.60
C ILE A 189 -18.87 -4.46 4.24
N LEU A 190 -19.98 -4.42 3.49
CA LEU A 190 -20.06 -3.75 2.19
C LEU A 190 -19.76 -2.26 2.33
N ASP A 191 -20.33 -1.60 3.36
CA ASP A 191 -20.04 -0.18 3.67
C ASP A 191 -18.56 0.09 3.97
N ILE A 192 -17.85 -0.89 4.53
CA ILE A 192 -16.40 -0.78 4.79
C ILE A 192 -15.59 -0.99 3.51
N VAL A 193 -16.03 -1.90 2.64
CA VAL A 193 -15.28 -2.31 1.44
C VAL A 193 -15.48 -1.34 0.28
N GLU A 194 -16.64 -0.72 0.17
CA GLU A 194 -16.99 0.19 -0.93
C GLU A 194 -15.97 1.32 -1.16
N PRO A 195 -15.58 2.12 -0.15
CA PRO A 195 -14.58 3.18 -0.33
C PRO A 195 -13.21 2.65 -0.75
N ILE A 196 -12.88 1.41 -0.33
CA ILE A 196 -11.59 0.79 -0.64
C ILE A 196 -11.50 0.41 -2.12
N ILE A 197 -12.61 0.02 -2.74
CA ILE A 197 -12.64 -0.28 -4.19
C ILE A 197 -12.23 0.95 -4.99
N GLU A 198 -12.60 2.14 -4.55
CA GLU A 198 -12.28 3.39 -5.23
C GLU A 198 -10.81 3.81 -5.07
N GLU A 199 -10.23 3.53 -3.92
CA GLU A 199 -8.92 4.06 -3.52
C GLU A 199 -7.80 3.02 -3.49
N ALA A 200 -8.10 1.72 -3.64
CA ALA A 200 -7.12 0.65 -3.47
C ALA A 200 -5.94 0.77 -4.43
N PRO A 201 -4.70 0.75 -3.91
CA PRO A 201 -3.51 0.67 -4.74
C PRO A 201 -3.47 -0.66 -5.50
N SER A 202 -2.76 -0.66 -6.63
CA SER A 202 -2.65 -1.85 -7.50
C SER A 202 -2.06 -3.09 -6.81
N THR A 203 -1.28 -2.89 -5.76
CA THR A 203 -0.69 -3.97 -4.94
C THR A 203 -1.69 -4.76 -4.12
N LEU A 204 -2.88 -4.20 -3.86
CA LEU A 204 -3.95 -4.85 -3.10
C LEU A 204 -5.03 -5.48 -3.99
N GLN A 205 -4.87 -5.44 -5.30
CA GLN A 205 -5.90 -5.89 -6.24
C GLN A 205 -6.25 -7.36 -6.10
N ASP A 206 -5.26 -8.22 -5.82
CA ASP A 206 -5.49 -9.66 -5.65
C ASP A 206 -6.23 -9.94 -4.33
N ASP A 207 -5.82 -9.31 -3.23
CA ASP A 207 -6.50 -9.40 -1.93
C ASP A 207 -7.94 -8.89 -2.03
N LEU A 208 -8.14 -7.72 -2.66
CA LEU A 208 -9.45 -7.11 -2.86
C LEU A 208 -10.33 -7.96 -3.77
N THR A 209 -9.79 -8.51 -4.85
CA THR A 209 -10.50 -9.44 -5.73
C THR A 209 -10.97 -10.66 -4.94
N GLY A 210 -10.10 -11.25 -4.13
CA GLY A 210 -10.44 -12.37 -3.27
C GLY A 210 -11.60 -12.06 -2.32
N LEU A 211 -11.57 -10.89 -1.68
CA LEU A 211 -12.64 -10.45 -0.77
C LEU A 211 -13.96 -10.21 -1.50
N ILE A 212 -13.96 -9.51 -2.64
CA ILE A 212 -15.18 -9.22 -3.40
C ILE A 212 -15.80 -10.50 -3.96
N VAL A 213 -14.98 -11.46 -4.42
CA VAL A 213 -15.46 -12.78 -4.83
C VAL A 213 -16.08 -13.55 -3.66
N ALA A 214 -15.49 -13.47 -2.47
CA ALA A 214 -16.06 -14.07 -1.26
C ALA A 214 -17.40 -13.42 -0.88
N LEU A 215 -17.49 -12.08 -0.91
CA LEU A 215 -18.74 -11.34 -0.69
C LEU A 215 -19.82 -11.72 -1.71
N TYR A 216 -19.47 -11.85 -2.98
CA TYR A 216 -20.40 -12.30 -4.02
C TYR A 216 -20.92 -13.70 -3.77
N ARG A 217 -20.08 -14.62 -3.27
CA ARG A 217 -20.52 -15.97 -2.89
C ARG A 217 -21.43 -15.96 -1.67
N ALA A 218 -21.22 -15.05 -0.73
CA ALA A 218 -22.02 -14.90 0.47
C ALA A 218 -23.39 -14.26 0.14
N SER A 219 -23.42 -13.18 -0.67
CA SER A 219 -24.64 -12.54 -1.17
C SER A 219 -24.39 -11.92 -2.54
N ALA A 220 -24.84 -12.61 -3.59
CA ALA A 220 -24.68 -12.14 -4.97
C ALA A 220 -25.42 -10.81 -5.22
N ASN A 221 -26.63 -10.66 -4.67
CA ASN A 221 -27.48 -9.49 -4.91
C ASN A 221 -26.89 -8.22 -4.28
N GLU A 222 -26.52 -8.27 -3.00
CA GLU A 222 -25.98 -7.11 -2.27
C GLU A 222 -24.62 -6.69 -2.84
N THR A 223 -23.74 -7.67 -3.13
CA THR A 223 -22.44 -7.39 -3.74
C THR A 223 -22.59 -6.80 -5.14
N THR A 224 -23.50 -7.31 -5.95
CA THR A 224 -23.80 -6.75 -7.27
C THR A 224 -24.32 -5.32 -7.18
N PHE A 225 -25.19 -5.04 -6.21
CA PHE A 225 -25.70 -3.69 -5.96
C PHE A 225 -24.55 -2.73 -5.61
N MET A 226 -23.70 -3.09 -4.65
CA MET A 226 -22.52 -2.31 -4.27
C MET A 226 -21.60 -2.03 -5.47
N LEU A 227 -21.27 -3.06 -6.27
CA LEU A 227 -20.38 -2.88 -7.43
C LEU A 227 -20.98 -1.94 -8.48
N LYS A 228 -22.31 -2.01 -8.71
CA LYS A 228 -23.02 -1.07 -9.60
C LYS A 228 -23.02 0.33 -9.03
N HIS A 229 -23.27 0.48 -7.73
CA HIS A 229 -23.24 1.77 -7.05
C HIS A 229 -21.87 2.42 -7.21
N VAL A 230 -20.79 1.72 -6.90
CA VAL A 230 -19.42 2.20 -7.11
C VAL A 230 -19.17 2.64 -8.55
N LEU A 231 -19.62 1.87 -9.54
CA LEU A 231 -19.42 2.22 -10.96
C LEU A 231 -20.19 3.46 -11.41
N THR A 232 -21.34 3.75 -10.78
CA THR A 232 -22.20 4.89 -11.16
C THR A 232 -21.85 6.17 -10.39
N THR A 233 -21.24 6.04 -9.21
CA THR A 233 -20.93 7.18 -8.32
C THR A 233 -19.49 7.62 -8.40
N THR A 234 -18.55 6.71 -8.76
CA THR A 234 -17.12 7.01 -8.75
C THR A 234 -16.71 7.95 -9.87
N GLU A 235 -15.94 8.97 -9.51
CA GLU A 235 -15.23 9.83 -10.46
C GLU A 235 -13.80 9.33 -10.74
N ASN A 236 -13.33 8.31 -10.01
CA ASN A 236 -11.97 7.80 -10.16
C ASN A 236 -11.86 6.80 -11.32
N PRO A 237 -11.17 7.14 -12.41
CA PRO A 237 -11.03 6.24 -13.57
C PRO A 237 -10.28 4.94 -13.25
N MET A 238 -9.50 4.91 -12.17
CA MET A 238 -8.80 3.70 -11.74
C MET A 238 -9.76 2.64 -11.18
N THR A 239 -10.88 3.06 -10.58
CA THR A 239 -11.94 2.16 -10.12
C THR A 239 -12.48 1.30 -11.27
N ALA A 240 -12.70 1.90 -12.44
CA ALA A 240 -13.12 1.17 -13.64
C ALA A 240 -12.10 0.10 -14.07
N ILE A 241 -10.80 0.36 -13.93
CA ILE A 241 -9.73 -0.60 -14.26
C ILE A 241 -9.74 -1.74 -13.24
N THR A 242 -9.84 -1.42 -11.95
CA THR A 242 -9.94 -2.39 -10.86
C THR A 242 -11.14 -3.31 -11.07
N LEU A 243 -12.32 -2.74 -11.32
CA LEU A 243 -13.55 -3.51 -11.52
C LEU A 243 -13.55 -4.34 -12.80
N ARG A 244 -12.87 -3.90 -13.88
CA ARG A 244 -12.65 -4.74 -15.08
C ARG A 244 -11.84 -6.00 -14.77
N ARG A 245 -10.81 -5.89 -13.94
CA ARG A 245 -10.01 -7.06 -13.52
C ARG A 245 -10.85 -8.00 -12.67
N ILE A 246 -11.53 -7.47 -11.66
CA ILE A 246 -12.39 -8.25 -10.77
C ILE A 246 -13.53 -8.90 -11.55
N SER A 247 -14.10 -8.23 -12.55
CA SER A 247 -15.24 -8.74 -13.34
C SER A 247 -14.96 -10.08 -14.01
N SER A 248 -13.70 -10.36 -14.37
CA SER A 248 -13.31 -11.65 -14.96
C SER A 248 -13.52 -12.85 -14.02
N SER A 249 -13.62 -12.61 -12.71
CA SER A 249 -13.81 -13.64 -11.67
C SER A 249 -15.27 -13.97 -11.41
N PHE A 250 -16.21 -13.26 -12.05
CA PHE A 250 -17.66 -13.47 -11.87
C PHE A 250 -18.28 -14.33 -12.98
N PRO A 251 -19.49 -14.91 -12.73
CA PRO A 251 -20.26 -15.60 -13.75
C PRO A 251 -20.62 -14.68 -14.92
N PRO A 252 -20.79 -15.25 -16.14
CA PRO A 252 -21.03 -14.49 -17.38
C PRO A 252 -22.15 -13.44 -17.31
N PRO A 253 -23.31 -13.67 -16.65
CA PRO A 253 -24.35 -12.66 -16.55
C PRO A 253 -23.88 -11.36 -15.88
N LEU A 254 -23.27 -11.46 -14.69
CA LEU A 254 -22.74 -10.29 -13.98
C LEU A 254 -21.56 -9.67 -14.72
N GLN A 255 -20.67 -10.50 -15.28
CA GLN A 255 -19.54 -10.02 -16.07
C GLN A 255 -20.00 -9.14 -17.24
N ASN A 256 -21.07 -9.56 -17.97
CA ASN A 256 -21.60 -8.79 -19.09
C ASN A 256 -22.25 -7.49 -18.61
N GLU A 257 -22.99 -7.53 -17.53
CA GLU A 257 -23.64 -6.36 -16.92
C GLU A 257 -22.62 -5.31 -16.49
N LEU A 258 -21.56 -5.73 -15.78
CA LEU A 258 -20.47 -4.83 -15.38
C LEU A 258 -19.72 -4.29 -16.60
N ARG A 259 -19.54 -5.08 -17.67
CA ARG A 259 -18.92 -4.61 -18.93
C ARG A 259 -19.73 -3.52 -19.62
N GLU A 260 -21.05 -3.64 -19.63
CA GLU A 260 -21.93 -2.60 -20.20
C GLU A 260 -21.78 -1.28 -19.42
N LEU A 261 -21.77 -1.33 -18.09
CA LEU A 261 -21.57 -0.15 -17.25
C LEU A 261 -20.14 0.44 -17.41
N LEU A 262 -19.15 -0.40 -17.69
CA LEU A 262 -17.75 0.00 -17.91
C LEU A 262 -17.45 0.48 -19.33
N ARG A 263 -18.42 0.41 -20.26
CA ARG A 263 -18.25 0.99 -21.60
C ARG A 263 -18.16 2.51 -21.49
N PRO A 264 -17.16 3.15 -22.13
CA PRO A 264 -17.14 4.60 -22.21
C PRO A 264 -18.48 5.06 -22.81
N GLN A 265 -19.27 5.81 -22.07
CA GLN A 265 -20.42 6.46 -22.67
C GLN A 265 -19.90 7.41 -23.75
N PRO A 266 -20.45 7.38 -24.99
CA PRO A 266 -20.10 8.36 -25.99
C PRO A 266 -20.41 9.73 -25.37
N LEU A 267 -19.40 10.58 -25.28
CA LEU A 267 -19.57 11.97 -24.88
C LEU A 267 -20.78 12.51 -25.65
N ALA A 268 -21.86 12.78 -24.96
CA ALA A 268 -23.00 13.43 -25.54
C ALA A 268 -22.46 14.69 -26.24
N ARG A 269 -22.56 14.73 -27.59
CA ARG A 269 -22.20 15.94 -28.36
C ARG A 269 -22.95 17.07 -27.70
N ARG A 270 -22.23 17.94 -26.99
CA ARG A 270 -22.78 19.23 -26.59
C ARG A 270 -23.30 19.86 -27.87
N LYS A 271 -24.61 20.04 -27.96
CA LYS A 271 -25.20 20.86 -29.00
C LYS A 271 -24.47 22.20 -28.93
N PRO A 272 -24.06 22.78 -30.09
CA PRO A 272 -23.54 24.13 -30.10
C PRO A 272 -24.59 25.02 -29.40
N VAL A 273 -24.16 25.76 -28.40
CA VAL A 273 -24.94 26.86 -27.85
C VAL A 273 -25.04 27.85 -29.01
N GLU A 274 -26.25 28.06 -29.51
CA GLU A 274 -26.52 29.17 -30.42
C GLU A 274 -26.19 30.46 -29.65
N ASP A 275 -25.11 31.13 -30.07
CA ASP A 275 -24.77 32.47 -29.61
C ASP A 275 -25.90 33.40 -30.08
N ASP A 276 -26.75 33.82 -29.19
CA ASP A 276 -27.63 34.97 -29.39
C ASP A 276 -26.73 36.21 -29.56
N PHE A 277 -26.62 36.62 -30.81
CA PHE A 277 -26.00 37.90 -31.20
C PHE A 277 -26.79 39.06 -30.56
N ILE A 278 -26.20 39.72 -29.59
CA ILE A 278 -26.59 41.07 -29.18
C ILE A 278 -25.76 42.05 -30.03
N GLU A 279 -26.43 42.69 -30.96
CA GLU A 279 -25.91 43.83 -31.70
C GLU A 279 -25.64 44.99 -30.76
N GLU A 280 -24.40 45.50 -30.72
CA GLU A 280 -24.09 46.87 -30.29
C GLU A 280 -23.63 47.72 -31.47
N PRO A 281 -24.05 49.00 -31.51
CA PRO A 281 -23.90 49.82 -32.70
C PRO A 281 -22.52 50.48 -32.82
N ALA A 282 -22.10 50.57 -34.08
CA ALA A 282 -20.87 51.21 -34.52
C ALA A 282 -20.75 52.66 -34.13
N MET A 283 -19.59 53.09 -33.66
CA MET A 283 -19.09 54.45 -33.82
C MET A 283 -17.68 54.45 -34.37
N VAL A 284 -17.58 55.13 -35.48
CA VAL A 284 -16.39 55.38 -36.29
C VAL A 284 -15.60 56.51 -35.66
N GLU A 285 -14.28 56.39 -35.57
CA GLU A 285 -13.36 57.52 -35.85
C GLU A 285 -11.92 57.03 -36.05
N THR A 286 -11.32 57.53 -37.10
CA THR A 286 -9.99 57.29 -37.63
C THR A 286 -8.93 58.24 -37.05
N PRO A 287 -7.63 58.04 -37.28
CA PRO A 287 -6.50 58.35 -36.40
C PRO A 287 -5.77 59.66 -36.75
N PRO A 288 -4.83 60.12 -35.92
CA PRO A 288 -3.72 60.88 -36.45
C PRO A 288 -2.33 60.31 -36.24
N LYS A 289 -1.49 60.64 -37.16
CA LYS A 289 -0.15 60.23 -37.49
C LYS A 289 0.93 60.54 -36.43
N LYS A 290 1.88 59.58 -36.36
CA LYS A 290 3.33 59.66 -36.16
C LYS A 290 3.98 60.85 -35.50
N LYS A 291 4.74 60.60 -34.43
CA LYS A 291 6.08 61.16 -34.21
C LYS A 291 7.03 60.11 -33.63
N SER A 292 8.18 59.98 -34.27
CA SER A 292 9.33 59.14 -33.95
C SER A 292 10.06 59.62 -32.70
N ILE A 293 10.37 58.72 -31.74
CA ILE A 293 11.44 58.94 -30.75
C ILE A 293 12.15 57.60 -30.48
N LYS A 294 13.42 57.63 -30.80
CA LYS A 294 14.63 56.91 -30.35
C LYS A 294 14.53 55.60 -29.62
N LYS A 295 15.32 54.67 -30.16
CA LYS A 295 15.81 53.41 -29.60
C LYS A 295 16.06 53.48 -28.10
N ALA A 296 15.38 52.62 -27.34
CA ALA A 296 15.81 52.12 -26.07
C ALA A 296 15.75 50.61 -26.12
N ALA A 297 16.62 49.96 -25.36
CA ALA A 297 17.06 48.59 -25.38
C ALA A 297 15.97 47.51 -25.63
N LYS A 298 16.36 46.46 -26.38
CA LYS A 298 15.59 45.21 -26.53
C LYS A 298 15.22 44.65 -25.16
N PRO A 299 13.95 44.28 -24.92
CA PRO A 299 13.64 43.40 -23.82
C PRO A 299 14.23 42.03 -24.16
N GLU A 300 14.89 41.42 -23.17
CA GLU A 300 15.29 40.03 -23.20
C GLU A 300 14.07 39.19 -23.58
N LYS A 301 14.23 38.39 -24.61
CA LYS A 301 13.25 37.37 -24.99
C LYS A 301 13.06 36.45 -23.76
N GLU A 302 11.89 36.48 -23.19
CA GLU A 302 11.43 35.39 -22.33
C GLU A 302 11.78 34.03 -23.02
N LYS A 303 12.72 33.32 -22.47
CA LYS A 303 13.05 31.98 -22.95
C LYS A 303 11.86 31.09 -22.66
N LYS A 304 11.01 30.86 -23.68
CA LYS A 304 9.98 29.84 -23.60
C LYS A 304 10.59 28.53 -23.08
N MET A 305 10.09 28.02 -21.97
CA MET A 305 10.59 26.80 -21.33
C MET A 305 10.47 25.63 -22.30
N ASP A 306 11.55 24.86 -22.46
CA ASP A 306 11.58 23.66 -23.33
C ASP A 306 11.03 22.47 -22.55
N ASN A 307 9.71 22.27 -22.57
CA ASN A 307 9.04 21.20 -21.85
C ASN A 307 9.56 19.80 -22.23
N SER A 308 10.17 19.63 -23.41
CA SER A 308 10.74 18.36 -23.83
C SER A 308 11.99 17.94 -23.04
N LYS A 309 12.48 18.81 -22.16
CA LYS A 309 13.56 18.54 -21.20
C LYS A 309 13.10 18.44 -19.77
N ILE A 310 11.80 18.36 -19.54
CA ILE A 310 11.21 18.09 -18.25
C ILE A 310 10.77 16.63 -18.22
N ILE A 311 11.13 15.91 -17.17
CA ILE A 311 10.72 14.52 -16.96
C ILE A 311 10.10 14.35 -15.59
N TYR A 312 8.99 13.61 -15.53
CA TYR A 312 8.36 13.21 -14.28
C TYR A 312 8.58 11.72 -14.00
N LEU A 313 9.16 11.43 -12.84
CA LEU A 313 9.42 10.08 -12.35
C LEU A 313 8.39 9.73 -11.27
N HIS A 314 7.50 8.81 -11.58
CA HIS A 314 6.43 8.42 -10.68
C HIS A 314 6.89 7.54 -9.51
N GLY A 315 6.11 7.46 -8.44
CA GLY A 315 6.35 6.60 -7.29
C GLY A 315 6.27 5.10 -7.61
N LEU A 316 6.55 4.27 -6.60
CA LEU A 316 6.60 2.81 -6.76
C LEU A 316 5.27 2.24 -7.26
N GLU A 317 4.18 2.70 -6.69
CA GLU A 317 2.80 2.23 -6.94
C GLU A 317 2.03 3.11 -7.93
N SER A 318 2.73 3.92 -8.72
CA SER A 318 2.14 4.89 -9.63
C SER A 318 2.53 4.58 -11.08
N THR A 319 1.89 5.26 -12.04
CA THR A 319 2.16 5.15 -13.47
C THR A 319 2.13 6.53 -14.12
N SER A 320 2.47 6.60 -15.42
CA SER A 320 2.30 7.80 -16.27
C SER A 320 0.84 8.28 -16.35
N GLN A 321 -0.11 7.44 -15.96
CA GLN A 321 -1.55 7.73 -15.96
C GLN A 321 -2.06 8.19 -14.58
N SER A 322 -1.19 8.33 -13.58
CA SER A 322 -1.56 8.84 -12.26
C SER A 322 -1.97 10.31 -12.30
N GLY A 323 -2.75 10.75 -11.30
CA GLY A 323 -3.29 12.12 -11.26
C GLY A 323 -2.22 13.20 -11.43
N LYS A 324 -1.09 13.11 -10.71
CA LYS A 324 0.02 14.07 -10.85
C LYS A 324 0.67 14.01 -12.23
N ALA A 325 0.90 12.82 -12.79
CA ALA A 325 1.51 12.68 -14.11
C ALA A 325 0.62 13.29 -15.21
N ARG A 326 -0.70 13.08 -15.12
CA ARG A 326 -1.66 13.70 -16.06
C ARG A 326 -1.71 15.20 -15.92
N GLN A 327 -1.82 15.72 -14.70
CA GLN A 327 -1.85 17.18 -14.47
C GLN A 327 -0.58 17.85 -14.98
N PHE A 328 0.59 17.22 -14.81
CA PHE A 328 1.83 17.72 -15.40
C PHE A 328 1.81 17.65 -16.92
N ALA A 329 1.36 16.56 -17.52
CA ALA A 329 1.28 16.42 -18.98
C ALA A 329 0.30 17.42 -19.62
N GLU A 330 -0.80 17.72 -18.94
CA GLU A 330 -1.79 18.73 -19.38
C GLU A 330 -1.25 20.16 -19.22
N LYS A 331 -0.63 20.46 -18.07
CA LYS A 331 -0.10 21.81 -17.81
C LYS A 331 1.17 22.11 -18.59
N PHE A 332 2.01 21.10 -18.86
CA PHE A 332 3.28 21.22 -19.57
C PHE A 332 3.34 20.27 -20.79
N PRO A 333 2.62 20.57 -21.87
CA PRO A 333 2.60 19.73 -23.08
C PRO A 333 4.01 19.47 -23.63
N GLY A 334 4.32 18.21 -23.92
CA GLY A 334 5.65 17.79 -24.37
C GLY A 334 6.61 17.32 -23.27
N MET A 335 6.21 17.40 -22.00
CA MET A 335 6.91 16.81 -20.89
C MET A 335 6.99 15.29 -21.02
N VAL A 336 8.09 14.71 -20.58
CA VAL A 336 8.33 13.26 -20.63
C VAL A 336 7.79 12.60 -19.36
N THR A 337 6.84 11.69 -19.49
CA THR A 337 6.21 10.97 -18.38
C THR A 337 6.24 9.47 -18.61
N PRO A 338 7.42 8.81 -18.50
CA PRO A 338 7.55 7.38 -18.80
C PRO A 338 7.00 6.52 -17.68
N ASP A 339 6.58 5.31 -18.04
CA ASP A 339 6.29 4.26 -17.05
C ASP A 339 7.55 3.49 -16.68
N PHE A 340 7.66 3.14 -15.40
CA PHE A 340 8.72 2.33 -14.85
C PHE A 340 8.14 1.14 -14.09
N SER A 341 8.75 -0.03 -14.24
CA SER A 341 8.33 -1.25 -13.54
C SER A 341 9.54 -2.02 -13.00
N GLY A 342 9.28 -2.87 -12.00
CA GLY A 342 10.31 -3.72 -11.40
C GLY A 342 11.06 -3.07 -10.23
N SER A 343 12.22 -3.66 -9.89
CA SER A 343 13.12 -3.23 -8.82
C SER A 343 13.74 -1.84 -9.10
N PHE A 344 14.44 -1.30 -8.10
CA PHE A 344 15.14 -0.03 -8.27
C PHE A 344 16.16 -0.09 -9.42
N GLU A 345 16.94 -1.16 -9.51
CA GLU A 345 17.93 -1.38 -10.55
C GLU A 345 17.33 -1.47 -11.95
N GLU A 346 16.22 -2.17 -12.07
CA GLU A 346 15.49 -2.31 -13.33
C GLU A 346 14.94 -0.96 -13.80
N ARG A 347 14.36 -0.18 -12.89
CA ARG A 347 13.88 1.17 -13.19
C ARG A 347 15.01 2.12 -13.55
N MET A 348 16.17 2.04 -12.89
CA MET A 348 17.34 2.84 -13.26
C MET A 348 17.91 2.45 -14.63
N LYS A 349 17.86 1.16 -15.01
CA LYS A 349 18.20 0.71 -16.37
C LYS A 349 17.23 1.24 -17.42
N GLN A 350 15.93 1.37 -17.10
CA GLN A 350 14.93 1.99 -17.98
C GLN A 350 15.13 3.50 -18.10
N LEU A 351 15.50 4.18 -17.03
CA LEU A 351 15.70 5.63 -16.97
C LEU A 351 16.95 6.09 -17.74
N GLY A 352 18.04 5.37 -17.65
CA GLY A 352 19.31 5.73 -18.26
C GLY A 352 19.24 6.09 -19.74
N PRO A 353 18.68 5.24 -20.63
CA PRO A 353 18.52 5.54 -22.06
C PRO A 353 17.65 6.75 -22.36
N ILE A 354 16.67 7.08 -21.50
CA ILE A 354 15.79 8.25 -21.67
C ILE A 354 16.61 9.53 -21.45
N LEU A 355 17.31 9.58 -20.33
CA LEU A 355 18.05 10.77 -19.92
C LEU A 355 19.37 10.98 -20.67
N SER A 356 19.98 9.92 -21.23
CA SER A 356 21.19 10.03 -22.04
C SER A 356 20.99 10.75 -23.38
N ARG A 357 19.74 10.86 -23.86
CA ARG A 357 19.41 11.48 -25.17
C ARG A 357 19.54 12.99 -25.20
N LYS A 358 19.45 13.66 -24.06
CA LYS A 358 19.49 15.12 -23.92
C LYS A 358 20.30 15.53 -22.71
N LYS A 359 20.70 16.81 -22.64
CA LYS A 359 21.31 17.43 -21.46
C LYS A 359 20.40 18.54 -20.91
N ASN A 360 20.71 19.02 -19.73
CA ASN A 360 19.98 20.08 -19.02
C ASN A 360 18.54 19.65 -18.66
N TRP A 361 18.39 18.45 -18.13
CA TRP A 361 17.10 17.95 -17.68
C TRP A 361 16.61 18.69 -16.41
N THR A 362 15.35 19.01 -16.38
CA THR A 362 14.60 19.25 -15.15
C THR A 362 13.89 17.95 -14.76
N ILE A 363 14.29 17.37 -13.65
CA ILE A 363 13.77 16.09 -13.16
C ILE A 363 12.81 16.38 -12.02
N ILE A 364 11.57 15.90 -12.13
CA ILE A 364 10.59 15.89 -11.06
C ILE A 364 10.42 14.44 -10.60
N GLY A 365 10.66 14.14 -9.32
CA GLY A 365 10.53 12.79 -8.81
C GLY A 365 9.62 12.71 -7.59
N SER A 366 8.61 11.83 -7.62
CA SER A 366 7.69 11.64 -6.50
C SER A 366 7.98 10.32 -5.78
N SER A 367 8.13 10.36 -4.45
CA SER A 367 8.34 9.19 -3.60
C SER A 367 9.53 8.33 -4.11
N PHE A 368 9.29 7.11 -4.58
CA PHE A 368 10.31 6.24 -5.16
C PHE A 368 10.96 6.83 -6.43
N GLY A 369 10.18 7.55 -7.26
CA GLY A 369 10.73 8.34 -8.37
C GLY A 369 11.65 9.45 -7.89
N GLY A 370 11.44 9.98 -6.68
CA GLY A 370 12.34 10.90 -6.00
C GLY A 370 13.70 10.28 -5.66
N LEU A 371 13.71 9.02 -5.19
CA LEU A 371 14.94 8.27 -5.01
C LEU A 371 15.69 8.07 -6.34
N MET A 372 14.99 7.67 -7.41
CA MET A 372 15.56 7.52 -8.75
C MET A 372 16.18 8.81 -9.25
N GLY A 373 15.44 9.93 -9.14
CA GLY A 373 15.93 11.27 -9.54
C GLY A 373 17.14 11.72 -8.74
N THR A 374 17.17 11.47 -7.43
CA THR A 374 18.32 11.75 -6.55
C THR A 374 19.55 10.99 -6.99
N VAL A 375 19.47 9.68 -7.11
CA VAL A 375 20.59 8.82 -7.49
C VAL A 375 21.13 9.18 -8.88
N PHE A 376 20.22 9.42 -9.84
CA PHE A 376 20.64 9.85 -11.18
C PHE A 376 21.36 11.21 -11.14
N THR A 377 20.79 12.19 -10.44
CA THR A 377 21.37 13.55 -10.34
C THR A 377 22.74 13.53 -9.69
N CYS A 378 22.94 12.78 -8.61
CA CYS A 378 24.23 12.67 -7.95
C CYS A 378 25.28 11.97 -8.81
N LYS A 379 24.89 10.98 -9.62
CA LYS A 379 25.80 10.27 -10.54
C LYS A 379 26.09 11.06 -11.82
N HIS A 380 25.18 11.91 -12.26
CA HIS A 380 25.25 12.64 -13.54
C HIS A 380 24.91 14.13 -13.38
N PRO A 381 25.57 14.89 -12.48
CA PRO A 381 25.16 16.26 -12.15
C PRO A 381 25.23 17.22 -13.35
N THR A 382 26.12 16.99 -14.30
CA THR A 382 26.25 17.83 -15.51
C THR A 382 25.12 17.64 -16.54
N GLN A 383 24.28 16.63 -16.37
CA GLN A 383 23.13 16.38 -17.24
C GLN A 383 21.83 17.00 -16.68
N VAL A 384 21.83 17.39 -15.40
CA VAL A 384 20.63 17.87 -14.69
C VAL A 384 20.75 19.37 -14.43
N ARG A 385 19.77 20.13 -14.89
CA ARG A 385 19.65 21.57 -14.66
C ARG A 385 19.02 21.86 -13.28
N LYS A 386 17.96 21.10 -12.92
CA LYS A 386 17.19 21.28 -11.70
C LYS A 386 16.57 19.97 -11.27
N LEU A 387 16.54 19.70 -9.99
CA LEU A 387 15.89 18.55 -9.40
C LEU A 387 14.76 18.99 -8.48
N ILE A 388 13.56 18.45 -8.66
CA ILE A 388 12.38 18.74 -7.84
C ILE A 388 11.87 17.42 -7.27
N LEU A 389 11.75 17.35 -5.96
CA LEU A 389 11.41 16.12 -5.25
C LEU A 389 10.14 16.31 -4.43
N LEU A 390 9.19 15.41 -4.63
CA LEU A 390 7.90 15.38 -3.94
C LEU A 390 7.88 14.20 -2.97
N ALA A 391 7.97 14.48 -1.68
CA ALA A 391 8.03 13.46 -0.62
C ALA A 391 8.98 12.29 -0.98
N PRO A 392 10.29 12.56 -1.29
CA PRO A 392 11.17 11.57 -1.88
C PRO A 392 11.54 10.45 -0.90
N ALA A 393 11.58 9.20 -1.38
CA ALA A 393 11.88 8.02 -0.56
C ALA A 393 13.36 7.89 -0.19
N LEU A 394 13.94 8.93 0.44
CA LEU A 394 15.33 8.95 0.90
C LEU A 394 15.42 8.34 2.31
N LEU A 395 15.24 7.01 2.43
CA LEU A 395 15.25 6.28 3.69
C LEU A 395 16.52 5.44 3.83
N ARG A 396 17.29 5.66 4.90
CA ARG A 396 18.55 4.94 5.15
C ARG A 396 18.37 3.44 5.33
N ASP A 397 17.36 3.03 6.05
CA ASP A 397 17.17 1.63 6.42
C ASP A 397 16.84 0.73 5.22
N GLN A 398 16.22 1.31 4.18
CA GLN A 398 15.80 0.57 2.98
C GLN A 398 16.74 0.79 1.79
N PHE A 399 17.35 1.98 1.68
CA PHE A 399 18.07 2.42 0.49
C PHE A 399 19.48 2.97 0.79
N ALA A 400 20.05 2.62 1.94
CA ALA A 400 21.37 3.12 2.37
C ALA A 400 22.47 2.87 1.34
N SER A 401 22.45 1.72 0.66
CA SER A 401 23.43 1.38 -0.37
C SER A 401 23.36 2.29 -1.60
N TYR A 402 22.19 2.87 -1.89
CA TYR A 402 21.99 3.78 -3.02
C TYR A 402 22.24 5.25 -2.65
N LEU A 403 22.27 5.58 -1.35
CA LEU A 403 22.39 6.94 -0.84
C LEU A 403 23.82 7.29 -0.38
N ASN A 404 24.77 6.37 -0.52
CA ASN A 404 26.21 6.66 -0.35
C ASN A 404 26.74 7.35 -1.61
N LEU A 405 26.45 8.64 -1.76
CA LEU A 405 26.69 9.45 -2.95
C LEU A 405 27.49 10.70 -2.59
N GLU A 406 28.27 11.19 -3.55
CA GLU A 406 28.97 12.46 -3.40
C GLU A 406 28.00 13.65 -3.49
N PRO A 407 28.19 14.69 -2.64
CA PRO A 407 27.35 15.88 -2.64
C PRO A 407 27.43 16.67 -3.93
N VAL A 408 26.28 17.10 -4.46
CA VAL A 408 26.17 17.85 -5.71
C VAL A 408 25.65 19.28 -5.52
N SER A 409 25.98 20.19 -6.47
CA SER A 409 25.53 21.60 -6.46
C SER A 409 24.35 21.86 -7.41
N VAL A 410 23.68 20.81 -7.90
CA VAL A 410 22.49 20.96 -8.74
C VAL A 410 21.37 21.63 -7.92
N PRO A 411 20.75 22.70 -8.43
CA PRO A 411 19.60 23.33 -7.76
C PRO A 411 18.51 22.29 -7.47
N THR A 412 18.20 22.11 -6.20
CA THR A 412 17.28 21.05 -5.75
C THR A 412 16.20 21.65 -4.86
N ILE A 413 14.93 21.38 -5.20
CA ILE A 413 13.77 21.73 -4.38
C ILE A 413 13.16 20.45 -3.88
N ILE A 414 12.92 20.37 -2.57
CA ILE A 414 12.16 19.28 -1.95
C ILE A 414 10.90 19.83 -1.32
N ILE A 415 9.75 19.30 -1.73
CA ILE A 415 8.45 19.61 -1.15
C ILE A 415 8.01 18.37 -0.36
N HIS A 416 7.79 18.55 0.96
CA HIS A 416 7.52 17.43 1.85
C HIS A 416 6.38 17.76 2.82
N GLY A 417 5.45 16.81 2.95
CA GLY A 417 4.36 16.92 3.91
C GLY A 417 4.84 16.77 5.35
N MET A 418 4.41 17.66 6.23
CA MET A 418 4.75 17.59 7.67
C MET A 418 4.10 16.36 8.34
N GLN A 419 2.98 15.86 7.78
CA GLN A 419 2.21 14.71 8.26
C GLN A 419 2.52 13.45 7.45
N ASP A 420 3.64 13.41 6.71
CA ASP A 420 4.04 12.24 5.93
C ASP A 420 4.44 11.09 6.86
N ASP A 421 3.55 10.10 6.99
CA ASP A 421 3.72 8.88 7.77
C ASP A 421 4.36 7.74 6.96
N VAL A 422 4.42 7.87 5.64
CA VAL A 422 5.02 6.89 4.72
C VAL A 422 6.53 7.10 4.61
N VAL A 423 6.93 8.35 4.43
CA VAL A 423 8.33 8.78 4.33
C VAL A 423 8.54 9.93 5.30
N PRO A 424 8.96 9.67 6.55
CA PRO A 424 9.10 10.70 7.57
C PRO A 424 10.01 11.85 7.14
N PRO A 425 9.58 13.13 7.26
CA PRO A 425 10.31 14.27 6.72
C PRO A 425 11.67 14.53 7.40
N LYS A 426 11.79 14.29 8.70
CA LYS A 426 13.03 14.55 9.46
C LYS A 426 14.25 13.77 8.93
N PRO A 427 14.24 12.43 8.80
CA PRO A 427 15.36 11.69 8.25
C PRO A 427 15.63 12.02 6.79
N VAL A 428 14.60 12.29 5.98
CA VAL A 428 14.77 12.71 4.58
C VAL A 428 15.50 14.03 4.49
N ARG A 429 15.14 15.02 5.30
CA ARG A 429 15.81 16.31 5.34
C ARG A 429 17.28 16.18 5.70
N GLN A 430 17.62 15.36 6.70
CA GLN A 430 19.02 15.12 7.11
C GLN A 430 19.87 14.48 6.00
N ILE A 431 19.27 13.62 5.18
CA ILE A 431 19.95 13.00 4.03
C ILE A 431 20.08 14.02 2.90
N ALA A 432 19.04 14.77 2.60
CA ALA A 432 19.01 15.76 1.55
C ALA A 432 20.03 16.89 1.79
N GLU A 433 20.15 17.39 3.02
CA GLU A 433 21.14 18.42 3.42
C GLU A 433 22.59 17.93 3.25
N LYS A 434 22.83 16.64 3.28
CA LYS A 434 24.15 16.04 3.00
C LYS A 434 24.43 15.89 1.50
N LEU A 435 23.41 15.62 0.70
CA LEU A 435 23.55 15.32 -0.72
C LEU A 435 23.50 16.57 -1.63
N PHE A 436 22.78 17.61 -1.22
CA PHE A 436 22.53 18.77 -2.06
C PHE A 436 23.06 20.05 -1.44
N LYS A 437 24.11 20.63 -2.05
CA LYS A 437 24.71 21.89 -1.60
C LYS A 437 23.83 23.10 -1.88
N ASN A 438 22.95 23.02 -2.88
CA ASN A 438 22.00 24.05 -3.26
C ASN A 438 20.58 23.49 -3.11
N LEU A 439 20.12 23.39 -1.84
CA LEU A 439 18.86 22.77 -1.44
C LEU A 439 17.88 23.82 -0.92
N GLU A 440 16.69 23.83 -1.49
CA GLU A 440 15.49 24.47 -0.92
C GLU A 440 14.57 23.36 -0.39
N TYR A 441 14.22 23.40 0.90
CA TYR A 441 13.37 22.39 1.53
C TYR A 441 12.08 23.04 2.03
N ILE A 442 10.96 22.75 1.35
CA ILE A 442 9.64 23.30 1.59
C ILE A 442 8.81 22.29 2.37
N SER A 443 8.49 22.61 3.62
CA SER A 443 7.57 21.82 4.44
C SER A 443 6.15 22.34 4.28
N VAL A 444 5.21 21.46 3.93
CA VAL A 444 3.81 21.80 3.69
C VAL A 444 2.88 21.05 4.65
N ASP A 445 1.74 21.64 4.96
CA ASP A 445 0.70 21.00 5.79
C ASP A 445 -0.12 20.01 4.96
N ASP A 446 0.51 18.82 4.74
CA ASP A 446 -0.02 17.76 3.89
C ASP A 446 0.61 16.42 4.30
N GLY A 447 0.05 15.30 3.81
CA GLY A 447 0.60 13.95 3.96
C GLY A 447 1.54 13.55 2.80
N HIS A 448 1.85 12.24 2.70
CA HIS A 448 2.76 11.71 1.69
C HIS A 448 2.36 12.03 0.25
N ARG A 449 1.08 12.03 -0.04
CA ARG A 449 0.56 12.25 -1.40
C ARG A 449 0.58 13.70 -1.85
N LEU A 450 0.80 14.66 -0.95
CA LEU A 450 0.86 16.09 -1.25
C LEU A 450 -0.33 16.59 -2.10
N HIS A 451 -1.54 16.13 -1.80
CA HIS A 451 -2.73 16.43 -2.62
C HIS A 451 -3.08 17.92 -2.65
N LYS A 452 -3.10 18.53 -1.47
CA LYS A 452 -3.40 19.96 -1.31
C LYS A 452 -2.27 20.81 -1.87
N ALA A 453 -1.06 20.56 -1.38
CA ALA A 453 0.13 21.32 -1.77
C ALA A 453 0.39 21.25 -3.28
N PHE A 454 0.20 20.10 -3.91
CA PHE A 454 0.41 19.93 -5.35
C PHE A 454 -0.47 20.84 -6.20
N ASN A 455 -1.72 21.08 -5.79
CA ASN A 455 -2.67 21.94 -6.51
C ASN A 455 -2.48 23.44 -6.20
N GLU A 456 -1.89 23.78 -5.04
CA GLU A 456 -1.67 25.16 -4.61
C GLU A 456 -0.33 25.74 -5.09
N LEU A 457 0.62 24.88 -5.51
CA LEU A 457 1.96 25.31 -5.93
C LEU A 457 1.96 25.96 -7.32
N ASP A 458 2.71 27.04 -7.46
CA ASP A 458 3.01 27.64 -8.77
C ASP A 458 4.12 26.84 -9.48
N TRP A 459 3.68 25.89 -10.31
CA TRP A 459 4.59 25.02 -11.05
C TRP A 459 5.38 25.75 -12.15
N GLU A 460 4.90 26.90 -12.64
CA GLU A 460 5.63 27.68 -13.62
C GLU A 460 6.83 28.38 -12.97
N GLU A 461 6.66 28.91 -11.79
CA GLU A 461 7.73 29.48 -10.97
C GLU A 461 8.72 28.40 -10.53
N ILE A 462 8.22 27.25 -10.04
CA ILE A 462 9.06 26.15 -9.59
C ILE A 462 9.91 25.54 -10.71
N LEU A 463 9.39 25.48 -11.94
CA LEU A 463 10.08 24.91 -13.10
C LEU A 463 10.98 25.92 -13.82
N GLY A 464 10.69 27.20 -13.74
CA GLY A 464 11.47 28.30 -14.31
C GLY A 464 12.81 28.46 -13.65
#